data_fa7675b734296f92cd53d1b1e7b49958
#
_entry.id   fa7675b734296f92cd53d1b1e7b49958
#
_cell.length_a   1.000
_cell.length_b   1.000
_cell.length_c   1.000
_cell.angle_alpha   90.00
_cell.angle_beta   90.00
_cell.angle_gamma   90.00
#
_symmetry.space_group_name_H-M   'P 1'
#
loop_
_entity.id
_entity.type
_entity.pdbx_description
1 polymer ?
#
loop_
_entity_poly.entity_id
_entity_poly.type
_entity_poly.pdbx_seq_one_letter_code
_entity_poly.pdbx_strand_id
1 'polypeptide(L)'
;MGILNNLMDKFKNAEFTVAPNKKLKTISSDFKKTFDLTLVFYKGSQIADGDMTLAALNKKTTKEVNAKADGLKIKASMKVGDAEKLFDSNFGVTVQIKDKAGSKLVPNGITIGQAARGEY
;
A
#
# COMPACT_ATOMS: atom_id res chain seq x y z
N MET A 1 6.89 -10.05 -28.10
CA MET A 1 6.47 -8.74 -27.57
C MET A 1 5.16 -8.79 -26.83
N GLY A 2 4.18 -9.56 -27.32
CA GLY A 2 2.87 -9.65 -26.68
C GLY A 2 2.90 -10.14 -25.25
N ILE A 3 3.78 -11.09 -24.91
CA ILE A 3 3.87 -11.62 -23.55
C ILE A 3 4.35 -10.55 -22.56
N LEU A 4 5.36 -9.78 -22.94
CA LEU A 4 5.86 -8.70 -22.09
C LEU A 4 4.81 -7.62 -21.91
N ASN A 5 4.10 -7.26 -22.98
CA ASN A 5 3.03 -6.28 -22.90
C ASN A 5 1.92 -6.75 -21.96
N ASN A 6 1.55 -8.03 -22.02
CA ASN A 6 0.53 -8.59 -21.13
C ASN A 6 0.97 -8.55 -19.66
N LEU A 7 2.25 -8.85 -19.41
CA LEU A 7 2.78 -8.80 -18.03
C LEU A 7 2.81 -7.37 -17.51
N MET A 8 3.16 -6.41 -18.36
CA MET A 8 3.13 -4.99 -18.00
C MET A 8 1.71 -4.51 -17.77
N ASP A 9 0.77 -4.93 -18.63
CA ASP A 9 -0.63 -4.54 -18.52
C ASP A 9 -1.28 -5.09 -17.26
N LYS A 10 -0.81 -6.24 -16.76
CA LYS A 10 -1.32 -6.82 -15.52
C LYS A 10 -1.25 -5.83 -14.36
N PHE A 11 -0.15 -5.09 -14.24
CA PHE A 11 0.01 -4.11 -13.18
C PHE A 11 -0.40 -2.71 -13.59
N LYS A 12 -0.33 -2.38 -14.88
CA LYS A 12 -0.60 -1.04 -15.40
C LYS A 12 -2.00 -0.55 -15.05
N ASN A 13 -2.98 -1.42 -15.17
CA ASN A 13 -4.39 -1.10 -14.89
C ASN A 13 -4.83 -1.59 -13.52
N ALA A 14 -3.93 -2.17 -12.72
CA ALA A 14 -4.27 -2.65 -11.40
C ALA A 14 -4.60 -1.47 -10.49
N GLU A 15 -5.68 -1.62 -9.73
CA GLU A 15 -6.14 -0.61 -8.79
C GLU A 15 -6.44 -1.29 -7.46
N PHE A 16 -5.92 -0.70 -6.39
CA PHE A 16 -6.09 -1.21 -5.05
C PHE A 16 -6.89 -0.20 -4.22
N THR A 17 -7.99 -0.65 -3.63
CA THR A 17 -8.83 0.20 -2.79
C THR A 17 -8.66 -0.17 -1.32
N VAL A 18 -8.38 0.85 -0.50
CA VAL A 18 -8.18 0.68 0.94
C VAL A 18 -9.45 1.07 1.66
N ALA A 19 -10.01 0.15 2.45
CA ALA A 19 -11.19 0.42 3.26
C ALA A 19 -10.81 0.47 4.75
N PRO A 20 -11.21 1.53 5.49
CA PRO A 20 -10.80 1.70 6.90
C PRO A 20 -11.33 0.63 7.84
N ASN A 21 -12.42 -0.05 7.50
CA ASN A 21 -12.99 -1.09 8.35
C ASN A 21 -12.32 -2.45 8.19
N LYS A 22 -11.35 -2.58 7.28
CA LYS A 22 -10.63 -3.84 7.09
C LYS A 22 -9.46 -3.95 8.05
N LYS A 23 -9.13 -5.19 8.41
CA LYS A 23 -7.94 -5.47 9.21
C LYS A 23 -6.67 -5.18 8.41
N LEU A 24 -5.61 -4.76 9.09
CA LEU A 24 -4.35 -4.43 8.44
C LEU A 24 -3.78 -5.62 7.67
N LYS A 25 -3.87 -6.82 8.23
CA LYS A 25 -3.40 -8.03 7.55
C LYS A 25 -4.17 -8.31 6.26
N THR A 26 -5.46 -7.99 6.23
CA THR A 26 -6.29 -8.15 5.04
C THR A 26 -5.88 -7.15 3.97
N ILE A 27 -5.68 -5.89 4.36
CA ILE A 27 -5.23 -4.84 3.45
C ILE A 27 -3.86 -5.21 2.86
N SER A 28 -2.93 -5.66 3.70
CA SER A 28 -1.60 -6.08 3.23
C SER A 28 -1.67 -7.28 2.29
N SER A 29 -2.53 -8.25 2.59
CA SER A 29 -2.72 -9.42 1.72
C SER A 29 -3.30 -9.03 0.36
N ASP A 30 -4.30 -8.15 0.35
CA ASP A 30 -4.91 -7.66 -0.88
C ASP A 30 -3.92 -6.85 -1.72
N PHE A 31 -3.10 -6.04 -1.07
CA PHE A 31 -2.06 -5.27 -1.73
C PHE A 31 -1.05 -6.20 -2.42
N LYS A 32 -0.64 -7.27 -1.74
CA LYS A 32 0.27 -8.26 -2.30
C LYS A 32 -0.34 -8.97 -3.50
N LYS A 33 -1.62 -9.32 -3.43
CA LYS A 33 -2.32 -9.95 -4.55
C LYS A 33 -2.41 -9.01 -5.75
N THR A 34 -2.57 -7.72 -5.50
CA THR A 34 -2.74 -6.73 -6.57
C THR A 34 -1.41 -6.36 -7.23
N PHE A 35 -0.36 -6.14 -6.43
CA PHE A 35 0.89 -5.57 -6.91
C PHE A 35 2.13 -6.45 -6.70
N ASP A 36 2.02 -7.61 -6.08
CA ASP A 36 3.16 -8.46 -5.70
C ASP A 36 4.18 -7.73 -4.83
N LEU A 37 3.71 -6.84 -3.97
CA LEU A 37 4.53 -6.07 -3.04
C LEU A 37 4.00 -6.23 -1.63
N THR A 38 4.86 -6.00 -0.65
CA THR A 38 4.50 -6.08 0.77
C THR A 38 4.20 -4.69 1.31
N LEU A 39 3.02 -4.51 1.89
CA LEU A 39 2.63 -3.26 2.56
C LEU A 39 2.68 -3.48 4.06
N VAL A 40 3.45 -2.64 4.76
CA VAL A 40 3.64 -2.76 6.21
C VAL A 40 3.11 -1.51 6.90
N PHE A 41 2.25 -1.71 7.89
CA PHE A 41 1.70 -0.63 8.70
C PHE A 41 2.49 -0.48 10.00
N TYR A 42 2.75 0.75 10.41
CA TYR A 42 3.50 1.06 11.61
C TYR A 42 2.65 1.80 12.63
N LYS A 43 2.86 1.47 13.89
CA LYS A 43 2.35 2.21 15.04
C LYS A 43 3.58 2.82 15.72
N GLY A 44 3.82 4.10 15.46
CA GLY A 44 5.07 4.71 15.86
C GLY A 44 6.25 4.05 15.13
N SER A 45 7.22 3.53 15.88
CA SER A 45 8.39 2.83 15.32
C SER A 45 8.22 1.32 15.23
N GLN A 46 7.07 0.79 15.66
CA GLN A 46 6.82 -0.66 15.69
C GLN A 46 5.81 -1.06 14.61
N ILE A 47 5.96 -2.29 14.10
CA ILE A 47 4.98 -2.85 13.16
C ILE A 47 3.65 -3.03 13.90
N ALA A 48 2.58 -2.52 13.30
CA ALA A 48 1.24 -2.61 13.89
C ALA A 48 0.70 -4.04 13.85
N ASP A 49 -0.13 -4.38 14.85
CA ASP A 49 -0.79 -5.68 14.91
C ASP A 49 -1.73 -5.84 13.73
N GLY A 50 -1.53 -6.90 12.94
CA GLY A 50 -2.32 -7.17 11.74
C GLY A 50 -3.81 -7.45 12.00
N ASP A 51 -4.18 -7.79 13.23
CA ASP A 51 -5.58 -8.03 13.60
C ASP A 51 -6.36 -6.74 13.87
N MET A 52 -5.66 -5.59 13.97
CA MET A 52 -6.32 -4.30 14.08
C MET A 52 -6.95 -3.90 12.75
N THR A 53 -8.04 -3.13 12.82
CA THR A 53 -8.53 -2.45 11.62
C THR A 53 -7.74 -1.18 11.39
N LEU A 54 -7.78 -0.66 10.17
CA LEU A 54 -7.12 0.61 9.85
C LEU A 54 -7.70 1.75 10.70
N ALA A 55 -9.03 1.77 10.88
CA ALA A 55 -9.67 2.77 11.72
C ALA A 55 -9.21 2.70 13.17
N ALA A 56 -9.01 1.48 13.70
CA ALA A 56 -8.50 1.31 15.07
C ALA A 56 -7.07 1.81 15.22
N LEU A 57 -6.22 1.57 14.21
CA LEU A 57 -4.84 2.09 14.22
C LEU A 57 -4.84 3.60 14.24
N ASN A 58 -5.69 4.23 13.44
CA ASN A 58 -5.78 5.68 13.37
C ASN A 58 -6.17 6.30 14.73
N LYS A 59 -7.08 5.66 15.48
CA LYS A 59 -7.47 6.17 16.80
C LYS A 59 -6.31 6.28 17.77
N LYS A 60 -5.19 5.65 17.46
CA LYS A 60 -3.98 5.69 18.31
C LYS A 60 -2.97 6.71 17.80
N THR A 61 -3.31 7.48 16.79
CA THR A 61 -2.48 8.56 16.24
C THR A 61 -3.13 9.91 16.55
N THR A 62 -2.40 11.00 16.28
CA THR A 62 -2.90 12.36 16.52
C THR A 62 -3.77 12.88 15.37
N LYS A 63 -3.77 12.18 14.23
CA LYS A 63 -4.57 12.57 13.07
C LYS A 63 -5.85 11.75 13.01
N GLU A 64 -6.95 12.40 12.62
CA GLU A 64 -8.21 11.69 12.44
C GLU A 64 -8.24 10.94 11.10
N VAL A 65 -8.81 9.74 11.13
CA VAL A 65 -9.13 9.01 9.90
C VAL A 65 -10.31 9.69 9.26
N ASN A 66 -10.21 9.96 7.98
CA ASN A 66 -11.39 10.35 7.22
C ASN A 66 -12.23 9.09 6.96
N ALA A 67 -13.08 8.76 7.93
CA ALA A 67 -13.91 7.56 7.86
C ALA A 67 -14.96 7.62 6.74
N LYS A 68 -15.16 8.79 6.15
CA LYS A 68 -16.07 8.98 5.04
C LYS A 68 -15.41 8.84 3.68
N ALA A 69 -14.11 8.68 3.66
CA ALA A 69 -13.43 8.37 2.40
C ALA A 69 -13.93 7.01 1.90
N ASP A 70 -14.46 6.98 0.70
CA ASP A 70 -14.95 5.75 0.05
C ASP A 70 -13.79 4.83 -0.34
N GLY A 71 -12.77 4.83 0.49
CA GLY A 71 -11.57 4.11 0.23
C GLY A 71 -10.56 4.93 -0.56
N LEU A 72 -9.32 4.78 -0.17
CA LEU A 72 -8.20 5.35 -0.89
C LEU A 72 -7.86 4.42 -2.06
N LYS A 73 -7.76 4.97 -3.26
CA LYS A 73 -7.38 4.19 -4.45
C LYS A 73 -5.90 4.35 -4.74
N ILE A 74 -5.21 3.24 -4.84
CA ILE A 74 -3.78 3.19 -5.18
C ILE A 74 -3.66 2.55 -6.55
N LYS A 75 -2.94 3.20 -7.45
CA LYS A 75 -2.75 2.74 -8.83
C LYS A 75 -1.29 2.44 -9.10
N ALA A 76 -1.04 1.53 -10.04
CA ALA A 76 0.32 1.16 -10.42
C ALA A 76 1.13 2.33 -10.98
N SER A 77 0.48 3.34 -11.53
CA SER A 77 1.15 4.53 -12.07
C SER A 77 1.64 5.50 -11.00
N MET A 78 1.21 5.34 -9.76
CA MET A 78 1.66 6.20 -8.65
C MET A 78 3.08 5.83 -8.24
N LYS A 79 3.86 6.83 -7.83
CA LYS A 79 5.15 6.58 -7.23
C LYS A 79 4.97 5.97 -5.83
N VAL A 80 5.89 5.10 -5.46
CA VAL A 80 5.87 4.43 -4.15
C VAL A 80 5.77 5.44 -3.01
N GLY A 81 6.61 6.47 -3.03
CA GLY A 81 6.59 7.51 -2.00
C GLY A 81 5.29 8.29 -1.93
N ASP A 82 4.67 8.53 -3.10
CA ASP A 82 3.38 9.23 -3.14
C ASP A 82 2.27 8.38 -2.55
N ALA A 83 2.27 7.08 -2.82
CA ALA A 83 1.30 6.16 -2.23
C ALA A 83 1.43 6.12 -0.71
N GLU A 84 2.66 6.08 -0.19
CA GLU A 84 2.91 6.13 1.26
C GLU A 84 2.38 7.42 1.88
N LYS A 85 2.57 8.55 1.20
CA LYS A 85 2.05 9.85 1.66
C LYS A 85 0.53 9.89 1.69
N LEU A 86 -0.13 9.21 0.76
CA LEU A 86 -1.60 9.16 0.74
C LEU A 86 -2.15 8.44 1.98
N PHE A 87 -1.48 7.40 2.47
CA PHE A 87 -1.89 6.76 3.71
C PHE A 87 -1.78 7.72 4.89
N ASP A 88 -0.70 8.51 4.95
CA ASP A 88 -0.54 9.50 6.00
C ASP A 88 -1.60 10.61 5.88
N SER A 89 -1.80 11.14 4.68
CA SER A 89 -2.74 12.25 4.45
C SER A 89 -4.19 11.85 4.71
N ASN A 90 -4.59 10.63 4.29
CA ASN A 90 -5.99 10.23 4.37
C ASN A 90 -6.34 9.52 5.67
N PHE A 91 -5.40 8.78 6.24
CA PHE A 91 -5.67 7.94 7.40
C PHE A 91 -4.79 8.25 8.61
N GLY A 92 -3.82 9.13 8.48
CA GLY A 92 -2.91 9.47 9.57
C GLY A 92 -2.06 8.30 10.02
N VAL A 93 -1.75 7.37 9.12
CA VAL A 93 -0.97 6.16 9.45
C VAL A 93 0.30 6.14 8.62
N THR A 94 1.35 5.58 9.20
CA THR A 94 2.64 5.40 8.51
C THR A 94 2.69 4.01 7.91
N VAL A 95 3.03 3.94 6.63
CA VAL A 95 3.23 2.68 5.94
C VAL A 95 4.56 2.68 5.21
N GLN A 96 5.07 1.49 4.93
CA GLN A 96 6.22 1.30 4.04
C GLN A 96 5.88 0.21 3.04
N ILE A 97 6.32 0.40 1.80
CA ILE A 97 6.15 -0.58 0.73
C ILE A 97 7.50 -1.28 0.54
N LYS A 98 7.48 -2.60 0.67
CA LYS A 98 8.66 -3.44 0.55
C LYS A 98 8.51 -4.39 -0.63
N ASP A 99 9.61 -5.05 -1.00
CA ASP A 99 9.59 -6.04 -2.07
C ASP A 99 8.64 -7.21 -1.73
N LYS A 100 8.45 -8.11 -2.67
CA LYS A 100 7.53 -9.24 -2.51
C LYS A 100 7.82 -10.07 -1.27
N ALA A 101 9.09 -10.26 -0.95
CA ALA A 101 9.51 -11.02 0.23
C ALA A 101 9.35 -10.24 1.54
N GLY A 102 9.15 -8.93 1.46
CA GLY A 102 9.06 -8.07 2.65
C GLY A 102 10.40 -7.80 3.32
N SER A 103 11.50 -8.03 2.62
CA SER A 103 12.85 -7.93 3.20
C SER A 103 13.52 -6.59 2.95
N LYS A 104 13.18 -5.90 1.84
CA LYS A 104 13.82 -4.64 1.47
C LYS A 104 12.79 -3.59 1.09
N LEU A 105 13.06 -2.35 1.49
CA LEU A 105 12.27 -1.21 1.03
C LEU A 105 12.49 -1.01 -0.47
N VAL A 106 11.41 -0.73 -1.20
CA VAL A 106 11.54 -0.34 -2.60
C VAL A 106 11.77 1.17 -2.69
N PRO A 107 12.46 1.67 -3.74
CA PRO A 107 12.72 3.10 -3.87
C PRO A 107 11.44 3.93 -3.98
N ASN A 108 11.41 5.08 -3.31
CA ASN A 108 10.24 5.97 -3.33
C ASN A 108 10.03 6.66 -4.67
N GLY A 109 11.08 6.80 -5.45
CA GLY A 109 11.03 7.55 -6.72
C GLY A 109 10.51 6.77 -7.93
N ILE A 110 10.27 5.47 -7.78
CA ILE A 110 9.75 4.64 -8.87
C ILE A 110 8.24 4.42 -8.68
N THR A 111 7.56 4.01 -9.76
CA THR A 111 6.14 3.69 -9.67
C THR A 111 5.93 2.34 -8.99
N ILE A 112 4.71 2.14 -8.48
CA ILE A 112 4.32 0.85 -7.90
C ILE A 112 4.44 -0.25 -8.95
N GLY A 113 4.05 0.04 -10.20
CA GLY A 113 4.19 -0.93 -11.29
C GLY A 113 5.64 -1.32 -11.55
N GLN A 114 6.57 -0.36 -11.52
CA GLN A 114 7.99 -0.65 -11.66
C GLN A 114 8.50 -1.51 -10.51
N ALA A 115 8.10 -1.18 -9.28
CA ALA A 115 8.46 -1.97 -8.11
C ALA A 115 7.91 -3.39 -8.21
N ALA A 116 6.66 -3.53 -8.65
CA ALA A 116 6.01 -4.84 -8.82
C ALA A 116 6.74 -5.72 -9.84
N ARG A 117 7.33 -5.11 -10.87
CA ARG A 117 8.11 -5.83 -11.88
C ARG A 117 9.57 -6.03 -11.49
N GLY A 118 9.98 -5.51 -10.34
CA GLY A 118 11.38 -5.60 -9.90
C GLY A 118 12.33 -4.69 -10.67
N GLU A 119 11.83 -3.62 -11.24
CA GLU A 119 12.61 -2.67 -12.05
C GLU A 119 13.24 -1.60 -11.17
N TYR A 120 14.23 -1.99 -10.38
CA TYR A 120 14.95 -1.03 -9.52
C TYR A 120 16.30 -1.56 -9.06
#